data_c845f1443e27ec755263f88d27f28980
#
_entry.id   c845f1443e27ec755263f88d27f28980
#
_cell.length_a   1.000
_cell.length_b   1.000
_cell.length_c   1.000
_cell.angle_alpha   90.00
_cell.angle_beta   90.00
_cell.angle_gamma   90.00
#
_symmetry.space_group_name_H-M   'P 1'
#
loop_
_entity.id
_entity.type
_entity.pdbx_description
1 polymer ?
#
loop_
_entity_poly.entity_id
_entity_poly.type
_entity_poly.pdbx_seq_one_letter_code
_entity_poly.pdbx_strand_id
1 'polypeptide(L)'
;IKKEEFDWDRTHGTRIELEFTGTLAAKRRLVDYLKYTAVVNPHARIQADIDGEHYSFERVSDEIIVPPQAIAPHPHGIEFGTLKRMAAVSKDTVQDFLVNGFSRVGKKSAEQMVATAGIKGTRKVKGLSSEHLKALLAAMQEVAVPPPPASLCLSPIGEEMIIQGLEKEYELDFVKARTRKAQVYSGHPFIVEAAIGYGGKLDTEGQAHLLRFANRVPLLYQQGACAVTTSVAGINWRAYNISQQSLPIGPILLLVHVASTNVPFTSESKDAVAAIPEIEKEIVLALQDLGRELKTFINKRDRNKLAEDRARAVCSIIPDIAEKVAEIVELPPPDISPIEGQLMRRVVAKKKTEDGIVGISVMNYTRKPIEVMIYSLTEDDPADAVPAPDFIDQIGIEFNAVWRVTIDAESAWKAEYPGKGRGSIDIRGVDEKMKVVVDLDGEY
;
A
#
# COMPACT_ATOMS: atom_id res chain seq x y z
N ILE A 1 -13.60 6.08 42.96
CA ILE A 1 -14.09 5.32 41.77
C ILE A 1 -15.32 4.58 42.29
N LYS A 2 -16.51 4.96 41.80
CA LYS A 2 -17.72 4.15 41.98
C LYS A 2 -17.65 2.99 41.03
N LYS A 3 -17.84 1.79 41.52
CA LYS A 3 -18.09 0.59 40.73
C LYS A 3 -19.57 0.27 40.84
N GLU A 4 -20.25 0.23 39.69
CA GLU A 4 -21.64 -0.18 39.61
C GLU A 4 -21.69 -1.37 38.62
N GLU A 5 -22.35 -2.43 39.01
CA GLU A 5 -22.67 -3.56 38.16
C GLU A 5 -24.05 -3.30 37.56
N PHE A 6 -24.17 -3.43 36.23
CA PHE A 6 -25.42 -3.28 35.51
C PHE A 6 -25.55 -4.35 34.43
N ASP A 7 -26.76 -4.72 34.12
CA ASP A 7 -27.04 -5.63 33.02
C ASP A 7 -26.75 -4.95 31.69
N TRP A 8 -26.05 -5.67 30.83
CA TRP A 8 -25.69 -5.24 29.48
C TRP A 8 -26.27 -6.20 28.46
N ASP A 9 -26.91 -5.66 27.43
CA ASP A 9 -27.54 -6.40 26.32
C ASP A 9 -26.54 -7.03 25.32
N ARG A 10 -25.24 -6.80 25.50
CA ARG A 10 -24.18 -7.33 24.65
C ARG A 10 -23.39 -8.43 25.37
N THR A 11 -22.89 -9.40 24.60
CA THR A 11 -22.10 -10.53 25.14
C THR A 11 -20.73 -10.11 25.69
N HIS A 12 -20.14 -9.05 25.15
CA HIS A 12 -18.84 -8.49 25.58
C HIS A 12 -18.69 -7.07 25.06
N GLY A 13 -17.75 -6.33 25.64
CA GLY A 13 -17.42 -4.99 25.21
C GLY A 13 -16.95 -4.08 26.36
N THR A 14 -16.73 -2.82 26.03
CA THR A 14 -16.38 -1.76 27.00
C THR A 14 -17.14 -0.50 26.63
N ARG A 15 -17.77 0.15 27.62
CA ARG A 15 -18.38 1.48 27.47
C ARG A 15 -17.58 2.46 28.31
N ILE A 16 -17.16 3.56 27.69
CA ILE A 16 -16.52 4.69 28.37
C ILE A 16 -17.40 5.92 28.12
N GLU A 17 -17.77 6.60 29.18
CA GLU A 17 -18.56 7.83 29.11
C GLU A 17 -17.78 8.96 29.80
N LEU A 18 -17.60 10.08 29.09
CA LEU A 18 -16.85 11.24 29.54
C LEU A 18 -17.71 12.49 29.32
N GLU A 19 -17.85 13.30 30.36
CA GLU A 19 -18.48 14.61 30.28
C GLU A 19 -17.41 15.68 30.49
N PHE A 20 -17.32 16.62 29.55
CA PHE A 20 -16.35 17.70 29.62
C PHE A 20 -16.87 18.95 28.90
N THR A 21 -16.40 20.11 29.33
CA THR A 21 -16.70 21.38 28.66
C THR A 21 -15.71 21.57 27.48
N GLY A 22 -16.24 21.76 26.28
CA GLY A 22 -15.41 21.90 25.07
C GLY A 22 -16.19 22.50 23.93
N THR A 23 -15.50 22.74 22.81
CA THR A 23 -16.07 23.16 21.53
C THR A 23 -15.72 22.14 20.44
N LEU A 24 -16.63 21.95 19.46
CA LEU A 24 -16.41 21.09 18.29
C LEU A 24 -15.52 21.72 17.21
N ALA A 25 -14.79 22.82 17.53
CA ALA A 25 -13.85 23.44 16.59
C ALA A 25 -12.79 22.47 16.00
N ALA A 26 -12.62 21.31 16.63
CA ALA A 26 -11.69 20.25 16.21
C ALA A 26 -12.36 19.09 15.45
N LYS A 27 -13.61 19.21 14.99
CA LYS A 27 -14.37 18.13 14.30
C LYS A 27 -13.54 17.45 13.22
N ARG A 28 -12.92 18.22 12.31
CA ARG A 28 -12.07 17.68 11.25
C ARG A 28 -10.94 16.81 11.79
N ARG A 29 -10.26 17.26 12.85
CA ARG A 29 -9.16 16.49 13.46
C ARG A 29 -9.64 15.19 14.11
N LEU A 30 -10.85 15.19 14.67
CA LEU A 30 -11.45 13.98 15.23
C LEU A 30 -11.76 12.97 14.13
N VAL A 31 -12.32 13.42 13.01
CA VAL A 31 -12.56 12.57 11.84
C VAL A 31 -11.24 12.03 11.27
N ASP A 32 -10.21 12.87 11.15
CA ASP A 32 -8.86 12.45 10.71
C ASP A 32 -8.27 11.41 11.66
N TYR A 33 -8.45 11.57 12.98
CA TYR A 33 -7.98 10.60 13.97
C TYR A 33 -8.65 9.24 13.78
N LEU A 34 -9.97 9.20 13.57
CA LEU A 34 -10.72 7.98 13.33
C LEU A 34 -10.31 7.33 12.00
N LYS A 35 -10.19 8.13 10.94
CA LYS A 35 -9.72 7.68 9.64
C LYS A 35 -8.33 7.04 9.74
N TYR A 36 -7.37 7.71 10.37
CA TYR A 36 -6.02 7.17 10.52
C TYR A 36 -5.98 5.93 11.41
N THR A 37 -6.84 5.88 12.43
CA THR A 37 -7.01 4.67 13.24
C THR A 37 -7.53 3.50 12.40
N ALA A 38 -8.48 3.75 11.49
CA ALA A 38 -9.01 2.74 10.57
C ALA A 38 -7.96 2.23 9.58
N VAL A 39 -7.06 3.12 9.09
CA VAL A 39 -5.95 2.74 8.18
C VAL A 39 -5.04 1.68 8.80
N VAL A 40 -4.67 1.83 10.08
CA VAL A 40 -3.74 0.91 10.76
C VAL A 40 -4.43 -0.23 11.49
N ASN A 41 -5.77 -0.27 11.46
CA ASN A 41 -6.60 -1.32 12.03
C ASN A 41 -7.66 -1.80 11.02
N PRO A 42 -7.27 -2.30 9.84
CA PRO A 42 -8.20 -2.68 8.77
C PRO A 42 -9.14 -3.85 9.15
N HIS A 43 -8.83 -4.58 10.22
CA HIS A 43 -9.66 -5.63 10.82
C HIS A 43 -10.80 -5.08 11.70
N ALA A 44 -10.80 -3.77 12.01
CA ALA A 44 -11.80 -3.13 12.85
C ALA A 44 -12.82 -2.34 12.01
N ARG A 45 -14.08 -2.40 12.42
CA ARG A 45 -15.11 -1.48 11.95
C ARG A 45 -15.20 -0.33 12.94
N ILE A 46 -15.08 0.90 12.47
CA ILE A 46 -15.17 2.10 13.30
C ILE A 46 -16.38 2.91 12.85
N GLN A 47 -17.25 3.24 13.78
CA GLN A 47 -18.41 4.11 13.54
C GLN A 47 -18.41 5.26 14.54
N ALA A 48 -18.78 6.44 14.09
CA ALA A 48 -18.86 7.62 14.93
C ALA A 48 -19.99 8.54 14.48
N ASP A 49 -20.73 9.06 15.45
CA ASP A 49 -21.70 10.12 15.26
C ASP A 49 -21.14 11.41 15.85
N ILE A 50 -20.88 12.40 15.01
CA ILE A 50 -20.22 13.65 15.40
C ILE A 50 -21.07 14.81 14.88
N ASP A 51 -21.66 15.55 15.79
CA ASP A 51 -22.46 16.75 15.46
C ASP A 51 -23.57 16.44 14.42
N GLY A 52 -24.26 15.29 14.60
CA GLY A 52 -25.35 14.85 13.73
C GLY A 52 -24.91 14.22 12.40
N GLU A 53 -23.63 14.15 12.11
CA GLU A 53 -23.09 13.45 10.94
C GLU A 53 -22.59 12.05 11.35
N HIS A 54 -22.95 11.04 10.54
CA HIS A 54 -22.51 9.66 10.72
C HIS A 54 -21.29 9.35 9.87
N TYR A 55 -20.25 8.80 10.49
CA TYR A 55 -19.02 8.36 9.85
C TYR A 55 -18.89 6.84 10.04
N SER A 56 -18.60 6.11 8.97
CA SER A 56 -18.37 4.66 9.01
C SER A 56 -17.11 4.29 8.24
N PHE A 57 -16.20 3.60 8.91
CA PHE A 57 -14.99 3.03 8.33
C PHE A 57 -15.15 1.51 8.40
N GLU A 58 -15.39 0.90 7.26
CA GLU A 58 -15.72 -0.51 7.19
C GLU A 58 -14.48 -1.39 7.41
N ARG A 59 -14.71 -2.61 7.87
CA ARG A 59 -13.71 -3.66 7.99
C ARG A 59 -13.36 -4.20 6.60
N VAL A 60 -12.07 -4.38 6.31
CA VAL A 60 -11.57 -4.93 5.02
C VAL A 60 -10.72 -6.17 5.18
N SER A 61 -10.37 -6.55 6.40
CA SER A 61 -9.62 -7.76 6.69
C SER A 61 -10.26 -8.57 7.80
N ASP A 62 -10.29 -9.89 7.63
CA ASP A 62 -10.73 -10.85 8.67
C ASP A 62 -9.57 -11.36 9.53
N GLU A 63 -8.34 -10.94 9.25
CA GLU A 63 -7.18 -11.29 10.06
C GLU A 63 -7.32 -10.76 11.49
N ILE A 64 -7.19 -11.67 12.44
CA ILE A 64 -7.18 -11.32 13.86
C ILE A 64 -5.73 -11.01 14.25
N ILE A 65 -5.53 -9.82 14.82
CA ILE A 65 -4.22 -9.46 15.35
C ILE A 65 -3.84 -10.40 16.48
N VAL A 66 -2.65 -10.98 16.37
CA VAL A 66 -2.07 -11.73 17.48
C VAL A 66 -1.65 -10.74 18.57
N PRO A 67 -2.23 -10.79 19.78
CA PRO A 67 -1.86 -9.89 20.84
C PRO A 67 -0.41 -10.14 21.27
N PRO A 68 0.37 -9.08 21.57
CA PRO A 68 1.73 -9.22 22.06
C PRO A 68 1.71 -9.88 23.44
N GLN A 69 2.70 -10.74 23.69
CA GLN A 69 2.87 -11.40 24.99
C GLN A 69 3.77 -10.53 25.89
N ALA A 70 3.43 -10.52 27.17
CA ALA A 70 4.30 -9.89 28.17
C ALA A 70 5.60 -10.69 28.31
N ILE A 71 6.72 -10.00 28.25
CA ILE A 71 8.04 -10.60 28.48
C ILE A 71 8.68 -9.97 29.73
N ALA A 72 9.60 -10.71 30.36
CA ALA A 72 10.42 -10.14 31.42
C ALA A 72 11.24 -8.95 30.89
N PRO A 73 11.49 -7.92 31.71
CA PRO A 73 12.26 -6.75 31.29
C PRO A 73 13.67 -7.15 30.86
N HIS A 74 14.22 -6.43 29.88
CA HIS A 74 15.62 -6.63 29.49
C HIS A 74 16.55 -5.87 30.47
N PRO A 75 17.72 -6.44 30.86
CA PRO A 75 18.61 -5.81 31.82
C PRO A 75 19.09 -4.40 31.39
N HIS A 76 19.28 -4.16 30.09
CA HIS A 76 19.70 -2.85 29.58
C HIS A 76 18.59 -1.80 29.60
N GLY A 77 17.31 -2.20 29.74
CA GLY A 77 16.18 -1.28 29.69
C GLY A 77 15.51 -1.04 31.04
N ILE A 78 16.09 -1.56 32.14
CA ILE A 78 15.49 -1.39 33.45
C ILE A 78 15.98 -0.14 34.15
N GLU A 79 15.02 0.61 34.73
CA GLU A 79 15.32 1.76 35.56
C GLU A 79 15.57 1.36 37.02
N PHE A 80 16.36 2.17 37.73
CA PHE A 80 16.68 1.93 39.14
C PHE A 80 15.46 1.76 40.03
N GLY A 81 14.43 2.58 39.84
CA GLY A 81 13.19 2.51 40.61
C GLY A 81 12.46 1.17 40.44
N THR A 82 12.43 0.67 39.22
CA THR A 82 11.82 -0.65 38.89
C THR A 82 12.64 -1.79 39.46
N LEU A 83 13.98 -1.76 39.29
CA LEU A 83 14.87 -2.76 39.85
C LEU A 83 14.71 -2.84 41.39
N LYS A 84 14.64 -1.69 42.06
CA LYS A 84 14.44 -1.62 43.51
C LYS A 84 13.10 -2.24 43.97
N ARG A 85 12.02 -1.97 43.23
CA ARG A 85 10.70 -2.57 43.50
C ARG A 85 10.71 -4.09 43.31
N MET A 86 11.32 -4.56 42.21
CA MET A 86 11.44 -6.00 41.93
C MET A 86 12.28 -6.71 43.01
N ALA A 87 13.40 -6.10 43.40
CA ALA A 87 14.28 -6.64 44.45
C ALA A 87 13.58 -6.72 45.81
N ALA A 88 12.72 -5.74 46.15
CA ALA A 88 12.03 -5.71 47.45
C ALA A 88 11.00 -6.85 47.63
N VAL A 89 10.40 -7.34 46.54
CA VAL A 89 9.38 -8.41 46.59
C VAL A 89 9.98 -9.81 46.33
N SER A 90 11.15 -9.90 45.72
CA SER A 90 11.76 -11.20 45.41
C SER A 90 12.37 -11.86 46.64
N LYS A 91 12.24 -13.19 46.70
CA LYS A 91 12.86 -14.06 47.72
C LYS A 91 14.09 -14.79 47.22
N ASP A 92 14.47 -14.56 45.95
CA ASP A 92 15.54 -15.27 45.26
C ASP A 92 16.94 -14.81 45.73
N THR A 93 17.93 -15.62 45.38
CA THR A 93 19.32 -15.16 45.40
C THR A 93 19.54 -14.15 44.30
N VAL A 94 20.60 -13.34 44.36
CA VAL A 94 20.92 -12.31 43.31
C VAL A 94 21.07 -13.00 41.95
N GLN A 95 21.72 -14.15 41.91
CA GLN A 95 21.90 -14.91 40.66
C GLN A 95 20.59 -15.42 40.11
N ASP A 96 19.75 -16.07 40.94
CA ASP A 96 18.45 -16.59 40.50
C ASP A 96 17.48 -15.43 40.11
N PHE A 97 17.52 -14.32 40.84
CA PHE A 97 16.76 -13.12 40.53
C PHE A 97 17.08 -12.56 39.13
N LEU A 98 18.37 -12.56 38.77
CA LEU A 98 18.80 -12.14 37.44
C LEU A 98 18.34 -13.10 36.33
N VAL A 99 18.46 -14.41 36.57
CA VAL A 99 18.04 -15.44 35.60
C VAL A 99 16.53 -15.50 35.40
N ASN A 100 15.75 -15.40 36.49
CA ASN A 100 14.32 -15.58 36.46
C ASN A 100 13.55 -14.26 36.19
N GLY A 101 14.14 -13.15 36.61
CA GLY A 101 13.47 -11.82 36.56
C GLY A 101 13.73 -11.05 35.25
N PHE A 102 14.70 -11.48 34.41
CA PHE A 102 15.08 -10.72 33.23
C PHE A 102 15.13 -11.58 31.97
N SER A 103 14.71 -11.01 30.85
CA SER A 103 14.74 -11.69 29.57
C SER A 103 16.18 -11.89 29.09
N ARG A 104 16.43 -13.05 28.47
CA ARG A 104 17.72 -13.41 27.86
C ARG A 104 18.92 -13.47 28.81
N VAL A 105 18.72 -13.41 30.10
CA VAL A 105 19.77 -13.58 31.10
C VAL A 105 19.90 -15.07 31.44
N GLY A 106 20.98 -15.68 30.97
CA GLY A 106 21.37 -17.05 31.34
C GLY A 106 22.29 -17.07 32.56
N LYS A 107 22.60 -18.27 33.07
CA LYS A 107 23.48 -18.44 34.23
C LYS A 107 24.83 -17.73 34.06
N LYS A 108 25.48 -17.86 32.89
CA LYS A 108 26.78 -17.22 32.59
C LYS A 108 26.71 -15.71 32.65
N SER A 109 25.70 -15.08 32.03
CA SER A 109 25.50 -13.65 32.06
C SER A 109 25.20 -13.14 33.48
N ALA A 110 24.38 -13.89 34.23
CA ALA A 110 24.12 -13.58 35.64
C ALA A 110 25.39 -13.64 36.51
N GLU A 111 26.24 -14.66 36.32
CA GLU A 111 27.53 -14.78 37.00
C GLU A 111 28.45 -13.60 36.68
N GLN A 112 28.53 -13.19 35.41
CA GLN A 112 29.28 -12.01 35.00
C GLN A 112 28.76 -10.74 35.64
N MET A 113 27.46 -10.50 35.63
CA MET A 113 26.83 -9.33 36.25
C MET A 113 27.09 -9.28 37.74
N VAL A 114 26.98 -10.40 38.44
CA VAL A 114 27.27 -10.51 39.87
C VAL A 114 28.73 -10.23 40.17
N ALA A 115 29.66 -10.78 39.38
CA ALA A 115 31.10 -10.55 39.51
C ALA A 115 31.45 -9.07 39.27
N THR A 116 30.94 -8.47 38.17
CA THR A 116 31.16 -7.05 37.86
C THR A 116 30.60 -6.14 38.94
N ALA A 117 29.43 -6.48 39.52
CA ALA A 117 28.83 -5.69 40.63
C ALA A 117 29.55 -5.88 41.98
N GLY A 118 30.49 -6.84 42.11
CA GLY A 118 31.18 -7.14 43.37
C GLY A 118 30.26 -7.74 44.44
N ILE A 119 29.19 -8.43 44.07
CA ILE A 119 28.15 -8.97 44.95
C ILE A 119 28.25 -10.48 44.97
N LYS A 120 28.04 -11.14 46.14
CA LYS A 120 27.92 -12.58 46.18
C LYS A 120 26.58 -13.08 45.61
N GLY A 121 26.62 -13.90 44.55
CA GLY A 121 25.43 -14.39 43.85
C GLY A 121 24.44 -15.18 44.73
N THR A 122 24.92 -15.81 45.76
CA THR A 122 24.12 -16.58 46.76
C THR A 122 23.41 -15.69 47.79
N ARG A 123 23.72 -14.39 47.83
CA ARG A 123 23.07 -13.45 48.74
C ARG A 123 21.61 -13.20 48.30
N LYS A 124 20.70 -13.04 49.26
CA LYS A 124 19.30 -12.68 48.95
C LYS A 124 19.19 -11.28 48.43
N VAL A 125 18.47 -11.09 47.30
CA VAL A 125 18.35 -9.80 46.64
C VAL A 125 17.64 -8.77 47.51
N LYS A 126 16.61 -9.18 48.29
CA LYS A 126 15.87 -8.32 49.22
C LYS A 126 16.75 -7.64 50.28
N GLY A 127 17.89 -8.21 50.60
CA GLY A 127 18.85 -7.67 51.58
C GLY A 127 19.92 -6.78 51.00
N LEU A 128 19.82 -6.36 49.74
CA LEU A 128 20.77 -5.46 49.10
C LEU A 128 20.52 -4.01 49.50
N SER A 129 21.58 -3.28 49.79
CA SER A 129 21.51 -1.81 49.98
C SER A 129 21.29 -1.11 48.62
N SER A 130 20.87 0.18 48.69
CA SER A 130 20.72 0.98 47.46
C SER A 130 22.03 1.10 46.67
N GLU A 131 23.19 1.07 47.32
CA GLU A 131 24.52 1.07 46.68
C GLU A 131 24.77 -0.23 45.91
N HIS A 132 24.49 -1.37 46.54
CA HIS A 132 24.58 -2.66 45.84
C HIS A 132 23.62 -2.74 44.64
N LEU A 133 22.41 -2.20 44.74
CA LEU A 133 21.45 -2.19 43.63
C LEU A 133 21.91 -1.26 42.49
N LYS A 134 22.56 -0.13 42.80
CA LYS A 134 23.20 0.74 41.79
C LYS A 134 24.36 0.04 41.09
N ALA A 135 25.22 -0.63 41.85
CA ALA A 135 26.33 -1.41 41.28
C ALA A 135 25.81 -2.56 40.40
N LEU A 136 24.73 -3.26 40.85
CA LEU A 136 24.08 -4.29 40.07
C LEU A 136 23.51 -3.74 38.76
N LEU A 137 22.83 -2.58 38.82
CA LEU A 137 22.27 -1.94 37.63
C LEU A 137 23.36 -1.57 36.61
N ALA A 138 24.47 -1.01 37.08
CA ALA A 138 25.60 -0.69 36.23
C ALA A 138 26.19 -1.94 35.56
N ALA A 139 26.36 -3.02 36.32
CA ALA A 139 26.83 -4.30 35.79
C ALA A 139 25.83 -4.92 34.78
N MET A 140 24.52 -4.78 35.02
CA MET A 140 23.50 -5.22 34.08
C MET A 140 23.54 -4.47 32.75
N GLN A 141 23.93 -3.19 32.76
CA GLN A 141 24.07 -2.37 31.55
C GLN A 141 25.36 -2.65 30.79
N GLU A 142 26.44 -3.04 31.52
CA GLU A 142 27.76 -3.30 30.94
C GLU A 142 27.83 -4.70 30.28
N VAL A 143 27.26 -5.72 30.92
CA VAL A 143 27.34 -7.10 30.44
C VAL A 143 26.49 -7.30 29.20
N ALA A 144 27.11 -7.79 28.12
CA ALA A 144 26.40 -8.06 26.87
C ALA A 144 25.35 -9.18 27.04
N VAL A 145 24.11 -8.86 26.68
CA VAL A 145 22.97 -9.80 26.71
C VAL A 145 22.31 -9.83 25.33
N PRO A 146 21.92 -11.01 24.81
CA PRO A 146 21.21 -11.10 23.54
C PRO A 146 19.92 -10.27 23.54
N PRO A 147 19.49 -9.74 22.38
CA PRO A 147 18.27 -8.93 22.29
C PRO A 147 17.03 -9.72 22.73
N PRO A 148 16.01 -9.03 23.29
CA PRO A 148 14.77 -9.69 23.70
C PRO A 148 14.00 -10.28 22.49
N PRO A 149 13.09 -11.27 22.70
CA PRO A 149 12.36 -11.93 21.63
C PRO A 149 11.26 -11.02 21.06
N ALA A 150 11.63 -10.17 20.09
CA ALA A 150 10.77 -9.17 19.50
C ALA A 150 9.49 -9.77 18.88
N SER A 151 9.55 -10.96 18.28
CA SER A 151 8.41 -11.63 17.67
C SER A 151 7.29 -12.01 18.66
N LEU A 152 7.59 -12.08 19.95
CA LEU A 152 6.60 -12.41 20.98
C LEU A 152 5.95 -11.15 21.58
N CYS A 153 6.72 -10.08 21.73
CA CYS A 153 6.31 -8.90 22.50
C CYS A 153 5.93 -7.69 21.64
N LEU A 154 6.11 -7.76 20.33
CA LEU A 154 5.68 -6.75 19.38
C LEU A 154 4.55 -7.27 18.50
N SER A 155 3.65 -6.37 18.12
CA SER A 155 2.54 -6.63 17.21
C SER A 155 2.62 -5.65 16.04
N PRO A 156 3.48 -5.89 15.04
CA PRO A 156 3.51 -5.08 13.83
C PRO A 156 2.17 -5.16 13.09
N ILE A 157 1.90 -4.21 12.22
CA ILE A 157 0.70 -4.20 11.39
C ILE A 157 0.87 -5.23 10.25
N GLY A 158 2.02 -5.24 9.62
CA GLY A 158 2.34 -6.05 8.44
C GLY A 158 2.13 -5.29 7.14
N GLU A 159 2.96 -5.60 6.14
CA GLU A 159 2.98 -4.88 4.85
C GLU A 159 1.62 -4.96 4.16
N GLU A 160 1.01 -6.14 4.10
CA GLU A 160 -0.27 -6.38 3.42
C GLU A 160 -1.43 -5.62 4.09
N MET A 161 -1.51 -5.67 5.40
CA MET A 161 -2.54 -4.95 6.18
C MET A 161 -2.42 -3.43 6.04
N ILE A 162 -1.19 -2.90 5.97
CA ILE A 162 -0.96 -1.47 5.74
C ILE A 162 -1.43 -1.09 4.34
N ILE A 163 -1.13 -1.90 3.32
CA ILE A 163 -1.57 -1.66 1.94
C ILE A 163 -3.10 -1.66 1.86
N GLN A 164 -3.77 -2.69 2.38
CA GLN A 164 -5.23 -2.78 2.40
C GLN A 164 -5.87 -1.58 3.12
N GLY A 165 -5.31 -1.17 4.26
CA GLY A 165 -5.79 -0.02 5.01
C GLY A 165 -5.64 1.31 4.25
N LEU A 166 -4.57 1.47 3.49
CA LEU A 166 -4.34 2.66 2.66
C LEU A 166 -5.25 2.66 1.42
N GLU A 167 -5.36 1.56 0.70
CA GLU A 167 -6.20 1.43 -0.50
C GLU A 167 -7.69 1.63 -0.20
N LYS A 168 -8.12 1.26 0.99
CA LYS A 168 -9.48 1.52 1.45
C LYS A 168 -9.80 3.02 1.56
N GLU A 169 -8.88 3.80 2.10
CA GLU A 169 -9.12 5.20 2.47
C GLU A 169 -8.61 6.21 1.43
N TYR A 170 -7.75 5.77 0.51
CA TYR A 170 -7.13 6.60 -0.51
C TYR A 170 -7.16 5.92 -1.86
N GLU A 171 -7.57 6.64 -2.88
CA GLU A 171 -7.41 6.20 -4.27
C GLU A 171 -5.96 6.45 -4.69
N LEU A 172 -5.20 5.39 -4.92
CA LEU A 172 -3.76 5.43 -5.21
C LEU A 172 -3.44 4.67 -6.50
N ASP A 173 -2.55 5.20 -7.34
CA ASP A 173 -2.02 4.51 -8.52
C ASP A 173 -0.91 3.52 -8.15
N PHE A 174 -0.24 3.76 -7.04
CA PHE A 174 0.84 2.93 -6.53
C PHE A 174 0.82 2.96 -5.01
N VAL A 175 0.95 1.77 -4.41
CA VAL A 175 1.15 1.63 -2.97
C VAL A 175 2.12 0.49 -2.68
N LYS A 176 3.03 0.71 -1.75
CA LYS A 176 3.96 -0.30 -1.23
C LYS A 176 4.21 -0.05 0.25
N ALA A 177 4.42 -1.13 0.97
CA ALA A 177 4.80 -1.10 2.37
C ALA A 177 6.07 -1.91 2.63
N ARG A 178 6.73 -1.63 3.73
CA ARG A 178 7.94 -2.30 4.18
C ARG A 178 7.96 -2.42 5.69
N THR A 179 8.14 -3.64 6.19
CA THR A 179 8.38 -3.94 7.61
C THR A 179 9.87 -4.22 7.81
N ARG A 180 10.52 -3.44 8.66
CA ARG A 180 11.94 -3.63 8.99
C ARG A 180 12.12 -4.76 9.99
N LYS A 181 13.32 -5.34 10.02
CA LYS A 181 13.68 -6.30 11.07
C LYS A 181 13.69 -5.63 12.42
N ALA A 182 13.24 -6.34 13.45
CA ALA A 182 13.26 -5.83 14.82
C ALA A 182 14.68 -5.43 15.24
N GLN A 183 14.77 -4.27 15.88
CA GLN A 183 15.98 -3.74 16.50
C GLN A 183 15.73 -3.50 17.98
N VAL A 184 16.75 -3.07 18.71
CA VAL A 184 16.68 -2.81 20.14
C VAL A 184 17.28 -1.43 20.44
N TYR A 185 16.57 -0.66 21.24
CA TYR A 185 17.01 0.60 21.81
C TYR A 185 16.86 0.52 23.33
N SER A 186 17.93 0.78 24.08
CA SER A 186 17.93 0.72 25.56
C SER A 186 17.24 -0.53 26.13
N GLY A 187 17.48 -1.71 25.54
CA GLY A 187 16.87 -2.96 25.96
C GLY A 187 15.39 -3.15 25.56
N HIS A 188 14.77 -2.18 24.91
CA HIS A 188 13.44 -2.27 24.40
C HIS A 188 13.44 -2.63 22.90
N PRO A 189 12.83 -3.73 22.49
CA PRO A 189 12.70 -4.05 21.09
C PRO A 189 11.74 -3.10 20.40
N PHE A 190 12.05 -2.79 19.13
CA PHE A 190 11.16 -2.03 18.27
C PHE A 190 11.19 -2.54 16.83
N ILE A 191 10.13 -2.27 16.10
CA ILE A 191 9.99 -2.49 14.66
C ILE A 191 9.53 -1.19 14.04
N VAL A 192 10.10 -0.87 12.88
CA VAL A 192 9.63 0.22 12.01
C VAL A 192 8.93 -0.39 10.82
N GLU A 193 7.75 0.11 10.54
CA GLU A 193 6.99 -0.15 9.32
C GLU A 193 6.76 1.16 8.60
N ALA A 194 6.91 1.15 7.29
CA ALA A 194 6.66 2.31 6.46
C ALA A 194 5.87 1.93 5.22
N ALA A 195 5.10 2.88 4.69
CA ALA A 195 4.46 2.73 3.39
C ALA A 195 4.56 4.02 2.58
N ILE A 196 4.49 3.86 1.27
CA ILE A 196 4.43 4.95 0.32
C ILE A 196 3.25 4.71 -0.63
N GLY A 197 2.38 5.71 -0.75
CA GLY A 197 1.31 5.82 -1.73
C GLY A 197 1.63 6.94 -2.71
N TYR A 198 1.22 6.78 -3.98
CA TYR A 198 1.47 7.77 -5.02
C TYR A 198 0.32 7.85 -6.01
N GLY A 199 0.00 9.07 -6.47
CA GLY A 199 -0.97 9.31 -7.54
C GLY A 199 -2.41 9.29 -7.08
N GLY A 200 -3.31 8.84 -7.96
CA GLY A 200 -4.75 8.81 -7.71
C GLY A 200 -5.33 10.21 -7.48
N LYS A 201 -6.07 10.37 -6.38
CA LYS A 201 -6.69 11.65 -5.99
C LYS A 201 -5.85 12.48 -5.01
N LEU A 202 -4.56 12.15 -4.81
CA LEU A 202 -3.70 12.95 -3.96
C LEU A 202 -3.36 14.30 -4.61
N ASP A 203 -3.15 15.33 -3.76
CA ASP A 203 -2.75 16.65 -4.21
C ASP A 203 -1.39 16.62 -4.93
N THR A 204 -1.36 17.14 -6.15
CA THR A 204 -0.17 17.11 -7.01
C THR A 204 0.83 18.22 -6.71
N GLU A 205 0.43 19.31 -6.07
CA GLU A 205 1.24 20.50 -5.82
C GLU A 205 1.59 20.68 -4.33
N GLY A 206 0.87 19.98 -3.45
CA GLY A 206 1.05 20.04 -2.00
C GLY A 206 2.25 19.25 -1.49
N GLN A 207 2.56 19.46 -0.22
CA GLN A 207 3.50 18.61 0.50
C GLN A 207 2.89 17.22 0.70
N ALA A 208 3.76 16.19 0.74
CA ALA A 208 3.37 14.82 1.01
C ALA A 208 2.50 14.70 2.26
N HIS A 209 1.44 13.90 2.18
CA HIS A 209 0.65 13.50 3.33
C HIS A 209 1.48 12.56 4.20
N LEU A 210 1.89 13.02 5.39
CA LEU A 210 2.68 12.21 6.33
C LEU A 210 1.80 11.70 7.47
N LEU A 211 1.51 10.41 7.45
CA LEU A 211 0.81 9.67 8.49
C LEU A 211 1.82 9.07 9.46
N ARG A 212 1.74 9.42 10.74
CA ARG A 212 2.67 8.99 11.78
C ARG A 212 1.95 8.20 12.85
N PHE A 213 2.52 7.06 13.23
CA PHE A 213 1.91 6.15 14.21
C PHE A 213 2.94 5.61 15.19
N ALA A 214 2.50 5.38 16.42
CA ALA A 214 3.23 4.66 17.44
C ALA A 214 2.29 3.64 18.10
N ASN A 215 2.65 2.34 18.08
CA ASN A 215 1.80 1.25 18.58
C ASN A 215 0.34 1.36 18.08
N ARG A 216 0.16 1.60 16.76
CA ARG A 216 -1.13 1.78 16.06
C ARG A 216 -1.94 3.02 16.47
N VAL A 217 -1.35 3.93 17.24
CA VAL A 217 -1.99 5.19 17.65
C VAL A 217 -1.53 6.31 16.69
N PRO A 218 -2.46 7.07 16.09
CA PRO A 218 -2.13 8.22 15.25
C PRO A 218 -1.46 9.34 16.06
N LEU A 219 -0.39 9.94 15.49
CA LEU A 219 0.31 11.08 16.07
C LEU A 219 -0.08 12.35 15.30
N LEU A 220 -1.10 13.07 15.77
CA LEU A 220 -1.66 14.23 15.05
C LEU A 220 -0.95 15.55 15.37
N TYR A 221 -0.28 15.64 16.52
CA TYR A 221 0.30 16.89 17.01
C TYR A 221 1.83 16.86 16.96
N GLN A 222 2.45 18.01 17.22
CA GLN A 222 3.92 18.18 17.33
C GLN A 222 4.72 17.58 16.15
N GLN A 223 4.21 17.74 14.92
CA GLN A 223 4.82 17.15 13.73
C GLN A 223 6.30 17.56 13.56
N GLY A 224 6.65 18.82 13.78
CA GLY A 224 8.01 19.32 13.62
C GLY A 224 9.03 18.77 14.63
N ALA A 225 8.59 18.31 15.80
CA ALA A 225 9.44 17.74 16.85
C ALA A 225 9.56 16.21 16.81
N CYS A 226 8.93 15.57 15.82
CA CYS A 226 8.86 14.12 15.73
C CYS A 226 9.99 13.54 14.89
N ALA A 227 10.71 12.54 15.43
CA ALA A 227 11.76 11.80 14.73
C ALA A 227 11.32 11.27 13.35
N VAL A 228 10.06 10.89 13.21
CA VAL A 228 9.51 10.47 11.92
C VAL A 228 9.59 11.60 10.89
N THR A 229 9.16 12.80 11.25
CA THR A 229 9.16 13.94 10.34
C THR A 229 10.57 14.38 9.98
N THR A 230 11.47 14.43 10.96
CA THR A 230 12.88 14.78 10.72
C THR A 230 13.59 13.76 9.85
N SER A 231 13.33 12.47 10.06
CA SER A 231 13.84 11.40 9.21
C SER A 231 13.36 11.51 7.77
N VAL A 232 12.05 11.76 7.53
CA VAL A 232 11.49 11.98 6.20
C VAL A 232 12.11 13.20 5.52
N ALA A 233 12.25 14.31 6.24
CA ALA A 233 12.84 15.55 5.72
C ALA A 233 14.33 15.39 5.39
N GLY A 234 15.05 14.53 6.12
CA GLY A 234 16.47 14.24 5.90
C GLY A 234 16.79 13.38 4.68
N ILE A 235 15.79 12.74 4.08
CA ILE A 235 15.98 11.92 2.87
C ILE A 235 16.08 12.83 1.64
N ASN A 236 17.04 12.53 0.75
CA ASN A 236 17.13 13.18 -0.55
C ASN A 236 16.10 12.59 -1.53
N TRP A 237 14.89 13.10 -1.51
CA TRP A 237 13.78 12.63 -2.37
C TRP A 237 14.00 12.91 -3.85
N ARG A 238 14.82 13.91 -4.21
CA ARG A 238 15.18 14.19 -5.61
C ARG A 238 15.89 13.01 -6.27
N ALA A 239 16.61 12.18 -5.50
CA ALA A 239 17.21 10.94 -6.01
C ALA A 239 16.17 9.93 -6.51
N TYR A 240 14.91 10.09 -6.10
CA TYR A 240 13.77 9.25 -6.49
C TYR A 240 12.81 9.95 -7.48
N ASN A 241 13.24 11.04 -8.12
CA ASN A 241 12.43 11.85 -9.05
C ASN A 241 11.24 12.55 -8.38
N ILE A 242 11.40 12.91 -7.11
CA ILE A 242 10.38 13.60 -6.32
C ILE A 242 10.92 14.97 -5.93
N SER A 243 10.14 16.02 -6.18
CA SER A 243 10.47 17.37 -5.74
C SER A 243 10.47 17.47 -4.21
N GLN A 244 11.31 18.30 -3.64
CA GLN A 244 11.45 18.45 -2.19
C GLN A 244 11.77 19.90 -1.81
N GLN A 245 11.07 20.35 -0.78
CA GLN A 245 11.48 21.50 0.06
C GLN A 245 11.97 20.96 1.42
N SER A 246 11.17 21.04 2.49
CA SER A 246 11.47 20.29 3.72
C SER A 246 10.96 18.86 3.65
N LEU A 247 9.70 18.67 3.21
CA LEU A 247 9.10 17.37 2.91
C LEU A 247 9.03 17.16 1.39
N PRO A 248 8.83 15.94 0.91
CA PRO A 248 8.55 15.69 -0.50
C PRO A 248 7.30 16.44 -0.96
N ILE A 249 7.28 16.87 -2.24
CA ILE A 249 6.18 17.59 -2.87
C ILE A 249 5.63 16.73 -4.00
N GLY A 250 4.30 16.69 -4.11
CA GLY A 250 3.57 15.95 -5.13
C GLY A 250 2.51 15.04 -4.56
N PRO A 251 1.87 14.21 -5.40
CA PRO A 251 0.79 13.32 -4.99
C PRO A 251 1.33 12.11 -4.21
N ILE A 252 1.89 12.37 -3.02
CA ILE A 252 2.60 11.40 -2.21
C ILE A 252 1.95 11.30 -0.84
N LEU A 253 1.74 10.07 -0.40
CA LEU A 253 1.35 9.70 0.94
C LEU A 253 2.46 8.85 1.54
N LEU A 254 2.92 9.23 2.73
CA LEU A 254 3.89 8.46 3.51
C LEU A 254 3.23 8.02 4.81
N LEU A 255 3.41 6.76 5.15
CA LEU A 255 3.01 6.21 6.44
C LEU A 255 4.26 5.69 7.14
N VAL A 256 4.43 6.04 8.41
CA VAL A 256 5.48 5.47 9.28
C VAL A 256 4.86 5.06 10.60
N HIS A 257 5.07 3.82 10.96
CA HIS A 257 4.64 3.21 12.22
C HIS A 257 5.84 2.68 12.99
N VAL A 258 5.90 3.05 14.27
CA VAL A 258 6.92 2.54 15.21
C VAL A 258 6.21 1.68 16.25
N ALA A 259 6.44 0.38 16.23
CA ALA A 259 5.97 -0.55 17.26
C ALA A 259 7.09 -0.84 18.26
N SER A 260 6.87 -0.62 19.54
CA SER A 260 7.86 -0.90 20.59
C SER A 260 7.17 -1.24 21.91
N THR A 261 7.85 -2.02 22.75
CA THR A 261 7.43 -2.24 24.15
C THR A 261 7.50 -0.97 24.98
N ASN A 262 8.34 0.01 24.56
CA ASN A 262 8.46 1.32 25.19
C ASN A 262 8.85 2.34 24.12
N VAL A 263 7.86 2.97 23.48
CA VAL A 263 8.11 4.02 22.50
C VAL A 263 8.69 5.25 23.21
N PRO A 264 9.88 5.75 22.81
CA PRO A 264 10.41 6.98 23.36
C PRO A 264 9.63 8.18 22.81
N PHE A 265 8.79 8.78 23.63
CA PHE A 265 8.05 10.00 23.29
C PHE A 265 8.78 11.25 23.78
N THR A 266 8.56 12.38 23.10
CA THR A 266 9.10 13.69 23.50
C THR A 266 8.40 14.27 24.73
N SER A 267 7.17 13.83 25.01
CA SER A 267 6.31 14.34 26.09
C SER A 267 5.32 13.26 26.57
N GLU A 268 4.72 13.50 27.73
CA GLU A 268 3.69 12.62 28.32
C GLU A 268 2.40 12.52 27.46
N SER A 269 2.12 13.53 26.62
CA SER A 269 0.99 13.52 25.69
C SER A 269 1.13 12.50 24.56
N LYS A 270 2.33 11.92 24.37
CA LYS A 270 2.64 10.89 23.35
C LYS A 270 2.39 11.34 21.90
N ASP A 271 2.58 12.62 21.61
CA ASP A 271 2.27 13.23 20.32
C ASP A 271 3.41 13.08 19.29
N ALA A 272 4.63 12.84 19.74
CA ALA A 272 5.80 12.77 18.88
C ALA A 272 6.82 11.76 19.43
N VAL A 273 7.42 10.99 18.52
CA VAL A 273 8.53 10.06 18.81
C VAL A 273 9.81 10.88 18.97
N ALA A 274 10.56 10.62 20.06
CA ALA A 274 11.85 11.27 20.32
C ALA A 274 12.90 10.86 19.27
N ALA A 275 13.86 11.75 19.03
CA ALA A 275 14.97 11.50 18.11
C ALA A 275 15.96 10.49 18.73
N ILE A 276 15.86 9.26 18.29
CA ILE A 276 16.72 8.14 18.67
C ILE A 276 17.41 7.63 17.41
N PRO A 277 18.74 7.65 17.34
CA PRO A 277 19.49 7.32 16.11
C PRO A 277 19.14 5.94 15.53
N GLU A 278 18.90 4.94 16.38
CA GLU A 278 18.54 3.60 15.95
C GLU A 278 17.17 3.56 15.27
N ILE A 279 16.19 4.30 15.80
CA ILE A 279 14.83 4.41 15.25
C ILE A 279 14.87 5.21 13.95
N GLU A 280 15.53 6.37 13.95
CA GLU A 280 15.67 7.22 12.77
C GLU A 280 16.34 6.48 11.61
N LYS A 281 17.39 5.71 11.90
CA LYS A 281 18.09 4.88 10.91
C LYS A 281 17.13 3.88 10.24
N GLU A 282 16.32 3.15 11.00
CA GLU A 282 15.39 2.17 10.44
C GLU A 282 14.26 2.84 9.64
N ILE A 283 13.80 4.03 10.07
CA ILE A 283 12.83 4.83 9.29
C ILE A 283 13.43 5.23 7.94
N VAL A 284 14.64 5.77 7.94
CA VAL A 284 15.34 6.19 6.73
C VAL A 284 15.54 5.01 5.78
N LEU A 285 16.00 3.87 6.28
CA LEU A 285 16.22 2.67 5.47
C LEU A 285 14.92 2.15 4.85
N ALA A 286 13.83 2.09 5.61
CA ALA A 286 12.52 1.68 5.09
C ALA A 286 12.04 2.59 3.95
N LEU A 287 12.12 3.91 4.16
CA LEU A 287 11.67 4.89 3.17
C LEU A 287 12.58 4.95 1.93
N GLN A 288 13.88 4.71 2.08
CA GLN A 288 14.79 4.60 0.94
C GLN A 288 14.49 3.36 0.08
N ASP A 289 14.14 2.23 0.69
CA ASP A 289 13.70 1.03 -0.04
C ASP A 289 12.45 1.33 -0.87
N LEU A 290 11.43 1.93 -0.24
CA LEU A 290 10.18 2.32 -0.89
C LEU A 290 10.39 3.40 -1.96
N GLY A 291 11.27 4.35 -1.73
CA GLY A 291 11.64 5.39 -2.70
C GLY A 291 12.23 4.81 -3.99
N ARG A 292 13.04 3.75 -3.90
CA ARG A 292 13.56 3.04 -5.09
C ARG A 292 12.47 2.36 -5.89
N GLU A 293 11.51 1.72 -5.22
CA GLU A 293 10.37 1.10 -5.88
C GLU A 293 9.47 2.14 -6.55
N LEU A 294 9.18 3.26 -5.87
CA LEU A 294 8.42 4.36 -6.44
C LEU A 294 9.11 4.98 -7.66
N LYS A 295 10.42 5.21 -7.60
CA LYS A 295 11.20 5.71 -8.75
C LYS A 295 11.05 4.79 -9.97
N THR A 296 11.10 3.47 -9.75
CA THR A 296 10.91 2.49 -10.82
C THR A 296 9.52 2.61 -11.46
N PHE A 297 8.49 2.77 -10.63
CA PHE A 297 7.12 2.98 -11.08
C PHE A 297 6.98 4.28 -11.88
N ILE A 298 7.45 5.41 -11.36
CA ILE A 298 7.41 6.73 -12.03
C ILE A 298 8.11 6.67 -13.39
N ASN A 299 9.33 6.14 -13.43
CA ASN A 299 10.10 6.03 -14.68
C ASN A 299 9.39 5.16 -15.72
N LYS A 300 8.74 4.08 -15.30
CA LYS A 300 7.96 3.21 -16.20
C LYS A 300 6.73 3.95 -16.74
N ARG A 301 6.01 4.65 -15.88
CA ARG A 301 4.83 5.45 -16.25
C ARG A 301 5.20 6.55 -17.23
N ASP A 302 6.24 7.34 -16.91
CA ASP A 302 6.68 8.45 -17.75
C ASP A 302 7.19 8.00 -19.10
N ARG A 303 7.92 6.87 -19.15
CA ARG A 303 8.36 6.25 -20.40
C ARG A 303 7.18 5.79 -21.25
N ASN A 304 6.17 5.17 -20.63
CA ASN A 304 4.98 4.73 -21.35
C ASN A 304 4.20 5.93 -21.89
N LYS A 305 4.01 6.98 -21.08
CA LYS A 305 3.37 8.23 -21.53
C LYS A 305 4.12 8.88 -22.68
N LEU A 306 5.44 8.99 -22.58
CA LEU A 306 6.25 9.57 -23.67
C LEU A 306 6.17 8.73 -24.96
N ALA A 307 6.14 7.39 -24.83
CA ALA A 307 5.98 6.52 -26.00
C ALA A 307 4.60 6.68 -26.64
N GLU A 308 3.54 6.81 -25.82
CA GLU A 308 2.17 7.06 -26.28
C GLU A 308 2.04 8.44 -26.97
N ASP A 309 2.61 9.49 -26.36
CA ASP A 309 2.58 10.84 -26.93
C ASP A 309 3.33 10.91 -28.28
N ARG A 310 4.48 10.21 -28.39
CA ARG A 310 5.21 10.07 -29.66
C ARG A 310 4.40 9.32 -30.71
N ALA A 311 3.79 8.19 -30.33
CA ALA A 311 2.96 7.41 -31.24
C ALA A 311 1.78 8.25 -31.74
N ARG A 312 1.12 8.99 -30.84
CA ARG A 312 0.01 9.89 -31.21
C ARG A 312 0.46 11.00 -32.18
N ALA A 313 1.62 11.62 -31.91
CA ALA A 313 2.16 12.62 -32.82
C ALA A 313 2.48 12.08 -34.22
N VAL A 314 2.98 10.84 -34.32
CA VAL A 314 3.21 10.18 -35.61
C VAL A 314 1.88 9.86 -36.29
N CYS A 315 0.91 9.27 -35.57
CA CYS A 315 -0.40 8.95 -36.12
C CYS A 315 -1.17 10.19 -36.61
N SER A 316 -0.94 11.39 -36.05
CA SER A 316 -1.57 12.62 -36.53
C SER A 316 -1.03 13.12 -37.91
N ILE A 317 0.14 12.65 -38.32
CA ILE A 317 0.78 13.09 -39.58
C ILE A 317 0.59 12.05 -40.70
N ILE A 318 0.42 10.78 -40.35
CA ILE A 318 0.31 9.67 -41.34
C ILE A 318 -0.83 9.87 -42.35
N PRO A 319 -2.05 10.32 -41.97
CA PRO A 319 -3.13 10.59 -42.91
C PRO A 319 -2.72 11.58 -44.02
N ASP A 320 -2.15 12.71 -43.60
CA ASP A 320 -1.71 13.76 -44.53
C ASP A 320 -0.66 13.24 -45.52
N ILE A 321 0.28 12.40 -45.04
CA ILE A 321 1.29 11.77 -45.89
C ILE A 321 0.62 10.79 -46.86
N ALA A 322 -0.29 9.96 -46.38
CA ALA A 322 -0.98 8.96 -47.20
C ALA A 322 -1.80 9.64 -48.28
N GLU A 323 -2.51 10.72 -47.98
CA GLU A 323 -3.27 11.51 -48.97
C GLU A 323 -2.37 12.16 -50.01
N LYS A 324 -1.27 12.79 -49.62
CA LYS A 324 -0.33 13.41 -50.54
C LYS A 324 0.37 12.37 -51.43
N VAL A 325 0.71 11.20 -50.92
CA VAL A 325 1.28 10.14 -51.74
C VAL A 325 0.23 9.60 -52.73
N ALA A 326 -1.01 9.41 -52.28
CA ALA A 326 -2.12 8.99 -53.12
C ALA A 326 -2.37 9.97 -54.31
N GLU A 327 -2.36 11.28 -54.02
CA GLU A 327 -2.44 12.32 -55.04
C GLU A 327 -1.30 12.23 -56.08
N ILE A 328 -0.04 11.99 -55.65
CA ILE A 328 1.12 11.90 -56.53
C ILE A 328 1.07 10.68 -57.44
N VAL A 329 0.60 9.54 -56.89
CA VAL A 329 0.55 8.26 -57.66
C VAL A 329 -0.78 8.05 -58.39
N GLU A 330 -1.73 8.99 -58.25
CA GLU A 330 -3.08 8.95 -58.83
C GLU A 330 -3.86 7.66 -58.44
N LEU A 331 -3.68 7.22 -57.17
CA LEU A 331 -4.40 6.09 -56.59
C LEU A 331 -5.24 6.54 -55.37
N PRO A 332 -6.27 5.77 -55.01
CA PRO A 332 -7.02 6.07 -53.76
C PRO A 332 -6.10 5.99 -52.53
N PRO A 333 -6.38 6.77 -51.45
CA PRO A 333 -5.60 6.73 -50.24
C PRO A 333 -5.54 5.29 -49.65
N PRO A 334 -4.38 4.83 -49.22
CA PRO A 334 -4.26 3.50 -48.60
C PRO A 334 -4.90 3.46 -47.21
N ASP A 335 -5.38 2.29 -46.83
CA ASP A 335 -5.85 2.06 -45.47
C ASP A 335 -4.66 2.11 -44.49
N ILE A 336 -4.64 3.15 -43.63
CA ILE A 336 -3.60 3.39 -42.62
C ILE A 336 -3.88 2.75 -41.29
N SER A 337 -5.09 2.19 -41.06
CA SER A 337 -5.51 1.64 -39.77
C SER A 337 -4.59 0.53 -39.20
N PRO A 338 -3.89 -0.32 -40.01
CA PRO A 338 -2.89 -1.25 -39.50
C PRO A 338 -1.68 -0.53 -38.88
N ILE A 339 -1.25 0.57 -39.50
CA ILE A 339 -0.10 1.35 -39.04
C ILE A 339 -0.45 2.03 -37.71
N GLU A 340 -1.62 2.67 -37.66
CA GLU A 340 -2.12 3.28 -36.43
C GLU A 340 -2.32 2.23 -35.32
N GLY A 341 -2.92 1.09 -35.66
CA GLY A 341 -3.11 -0.03 -34.73
C GLY A 341 -1.79 -0.50 -34.14
N GLN A 342 -0.77 -0.68 -34.95
CA GLN A 342 0.56 -1.13 -34.53
C GLN A 342 1.27 -0.08 -33.67
N LEU A 343 1.26 1.18 -34.07
CA LEU A 343 1.91 2.28 -33.33
C LEU A 343 1.26 2.51 -31.97
N MET A 344 -0.09 2.53 -31.95
CA MET A 344 -0.88 2.78 -30.74
C MET A 344 -1.16 1.51 -29.94
N ARG A 345 -0.76 0.34 -30.46
CA ARG A 345 -1.03 -0.98 -29.84
C ARG A 345 -2.51 -1.21 -29.58
N ARG A 346 -3.33 -1.03 -30.60
CA ARG A 346 -4.78 -1.17 -30.56
C ARG A 346 -5.25 -2.47 -31.17
N VAL A 347 -6.51 -2.78 -30.98
CA VAL A 347 -7.22 -3.83 -31.70
C VAL A 347 -7.92 -3.19 -32.89
N VAL A 348 -7.65 -3.67 -34.09
CA VAL A 348 -8.21 -3.14 -35.32
C VAL A 348 -9.16 -4.19 -35.89
N ALA A 349 -10.44 -3.86 -35.94
CA ALA A 349 -11.47 -4.65 -36.61
C ALA A 349 -11.78 -4.03 -37.97
N LYS A 350 -11.80 -4.84 -39.03
CA LYS A 350 -12.10 -4.42 -40.38
C LYS A 350 -13.15 -5.30 -41.01
N LYS A 351 -14.02 -4.68 -41.77
CA LYS A 351 -14.92 -5.37 -42.71
C LYS A 351 -14.63 -4.88 -44.12
N LYS A 352 -14.57 -5.80 -45.04
CA LYS A 352 -14.33 -5.53 -46.46
C LYS A 352 -15.10 -6.53 -47.32
N THR A 353 -15.71 -6.06 -48.38
CA THR A 353 -16.39 -6.91 -49.35
C THR A 353 -15.61 -6.93 -50.66
N GLU A 354 -15.26 -8.11 -51.14
CA GLU A 354 -14.60 -8.33 -52.42
C GLU A 354 -15.22 -9.54 -53.13
N ASP A 355 -15.52 -9.41 -54.42
CA ASP A 355 -16.07 -10.46 -55.26
C ASP A 355 -17.30 -11.19 -54.68
N GLY A 356 -18.16 -10.48 -53.93
CA GLY A 356 -19.36 -11.06 -53.33
C GLY A 356 -19.09 -11.86 -52.05
N ILE A 357 -17.91 -11.69 -51.44
CA ILE A 357 -17.53 -12.28 -50.15
C ILE A 357 -17.29 -11.15 -49.17
N VAL A 358 -17.95 -11.22 -48.02
CA VAL A 358 -17.70 -10.30 -46.87
C VAL A 358 -16.61 -10.92 -46.01
N GLY A 359 -15.51 -10.23 -45.89
CA GLY A 359 -14.41 -10.59 -45.01
C GLY A 359 -14.39 -9.71 -43.74
N ILE A 360 -14.38 -10.35 -42.61
CA ILE A 360 -14.17 -9.70 -41.29
C ILE A 360 -12.78 -10.09 -40.82
N SER A 361 -12.00 -9.11 -40.39
CA SER A 361 -10.68 -9.36 -39.78
C SER A 361 -10.51 -8.54 -38.52
N VAL A 362 -10.04 -9.19 -37.46
CA VAL A 362 -9.70 -8.52 -36.20
C VAL A 362 -8.23 -8.79 -35.88
N MET A 363 -7.43 -7.75 -35.85
CA MET A 363 -6.00 -7.83 -35.57
C MET A 363 -5.70 -7.26 -34.16
N ASN A 364 -5.09 -8.08 -33.34
CA ASN A 364 -4.64 -7.69 -32.01
C ASN A 364 -3.18 -7.18 -32.08
N TYR A 365 -2.98 -5.88 -32.15
CA TYR A 365 -1.64 -5.27 -32.10
C TYR A 365 -1.14 -5.07 -30.66
N THR A 366 -1.86 -5.55 -29.64
CA THR A 366 -1.42 -5.46 -28.24
C THR A 366 -0.39 -6.56 -27.91
N ARG A 367 0.28 -6.43 -26.76
CA ARG A 367 1.26 -7.42 -26.28
C ARG A 367 0.67 -8.54 -25.43
N LYS A 368 -0.66 -8.61 -25.33
CA LYS A 368 -1.36 -9.62 -24.52
C LYS A 368 -2.46 -10.26 -25.34
N PRO A 369 -2.78 -11.52 -25.08
CA PRO A 369 -3.98 -12.11 -25.64
C PRO A 369 -5.22 -11.33 -25.15
N ILE A 370 -6.24 -11.26 -25.99
CA ILE A 370 -7.51 -10.58 -25.70
C ILE A 370 -8.66 -11.54 -25.94
N GLU A 371 -9.68 -11.48 -25.09
CA GLU A 371 -10.99 -12.11 -25.34
C GLU A 371 -11.94 -11.04 -25.86
N VAL A 372 -12.50 -11.27 -27.04
CA VAL A 372 -13.42 -10.32 -27.69
C VAL A 372 -14.66 -11.01 -28.19
N MET A 373 -15.77 -10.28 -28.17
CA MET A 373 -16.99 -10.60 -28.90
C MET A 373 -17.05 -9.70 -30.13
N ILE A 374 -17.10 -10.32 -31.31
CA ILE A 374 -17.20 -9.65 -32.60
C ILE A 374 -18.64 -9.73 -33.04
N TYR A 375 -19.24 -8.58 -33.32
CA TYR A 375 -20.60 -8.42 -33.77
C TYR A 375 -20.59 -7.98 -35.22
N SER A 376 -21.32 -8.67 -36.08
CA SER A 376 -21.59 -8.24 -37.48
C SER A 376 -23.10 -8.09 -37.64
N LEU A 377 -23.53 -6.86 -37.76
CA LEU A 377 -24.90 -6.55 -38.17
C LEU A 377 -24.90 -6.46 -39.71
N THR A 378 -25.68 -7.30 -40.40
CA THR A 378 -25.62 -7.45 -41.87
C THR A 378 -26.98 -7.78 -42.42
N GLU A 379 -27.30 -7.34 -43.68
CA GLU A 379 -28.44 -7.76 -44.46
C GLU A 379 -28.24 -9.14 -45.12
N ASP A 380 -27.00 -9.62 -45.19
CA ASP A 380 -26.61 -10.90 -45.75
C ASP A 380 -26.68 -12.01 -44.70
N ASP A 381 -27.19 -13.20 -45.06
CA ASP A 381 -27.23 -14.34 -44.13
C ASP A 381 -25.82 -14.88 -43.84
N PRO A 382 -25.36 -14.79 -42.59
CA PRO A 382 -24.02 -15.23 -42.20
C PRO A 382 -23.95 -16.71 -41.80
N ALA A 383 -24.98 -17.51 -42.10
CA ALA A 383 -25.03 -18.92 -41.68
C ALA A 383 -23.91 -19.76 -42.26
N ASP A 384 -23.45 -19.43 -43.48
CA ASP A 384 -22.35 -20.10 -44.16
C ASP A 384 -20.95 -19.48 -43.86
N ALA A 385 -20.85 -18.66 -42.81
CA ALA A 385 -19.58 -18.06 -42.44
C ALA A 385 -18.54 -19.07 -41.97
N VAL A 386 -17.29 -18.83 -42.32
CA VAL A 386 -16.15 -19.64 -41.90
C VAL A 386 -15.12 -18.74 -41.17
N PRO A 387 -14.89 -18.97 -39.88
CA PRO A 387 -15.58 -19.91 -38.96
C PRO A 387 -17.04 -19.52 -38.70
N ALA A 388 -17.85 -20.53 -38.41
CA ALA A 388 -19.26 -20.29 -38.07
C ALA A 388 -19.42 -19.39 -36.84
N PRO A 389 -20.40 -18.48 -36.80
CA PRO A 389 -20.66 -17.67 -35.61
C PRO A 389 -21.21 -18.54 -34.46
N ASP A 390 -20.87 -18.16 -33.22
CA ASP A 390 -21.40 -18.80 -32.02
C ASP A 390 -22.89 -18.54 -31.84
N PHE A 391 -23.39 -17.42 -32.38
CA PHE A 391 -24.76 -17.01 -32.28
C PHE A 391 -25.18 -16.17 -33.50
N ILE A 392 -26.38 -16.43 -34.06
CA ILE A 392 -27.03 -15.62 -35.09
C ILE A 392 -28.42 -15.27 -34.58
N ASP A 393 -28.77 -13.99 -34.61
CA ASP A 393 -30.12 -13.49 -34.34
C ASP A 393 -30.60 -12.67 -35.53
N GLN A 394 -31.84 -12.81 -35.90
CA GLN A 394 -32.45 -12.07 -36.99
C GLN A 394 -33.39 -10.98 -36.45
N ILE A 395 -33.11 -9.74 -36.78
CA ILE A 395 -33.85 -8.55 -36.36
C ILE A 395 -34.45 -7.89 -37.61
N GLY A 396 -35.65 -8.28 -37.98
CA GLY A 396 -36.29 -7.79 -39.22
C GLY A 396 -35.64 -8.36 -40.46
N ILE A 397 -35.00 -7.50 -41.27
CA ILE A 397 -34.24 -7.89 -42.48
C ILE A 397 -32.73 -8.07 -42.21
N GLU A 398 -32.27 -7.74 -41.00
CA GLU A 398 -30.85 -7.79 -40.64
C GLU A 398 -30.59 -9.01 -39.77
N PHE A 399 -29.39 -9.56 -39.93
CA PHE A 399 -28.81 -10.59 -39.11
C PHE A 399 -27.73 -9.98 -38.19
N ASN A 400 -27.73 -10.41 -36.94
CA ASN A 400 -26.66 -10.09 -35.98
C ASN A 400 -25.87 -11.38 -35.70
N ALA A 401 -24.72 -11.51 -36.31
CA ALA A 401 -23.80 -12.63 -36.07
C ALA A 401 -22.78 -12.27 -34.99
N VAL A 402 -22.53 -13.21 -34.09
CA VAL A 402 -21.62 -13.00 -32.96
C VAL A 402 -20.60 -14.13 -32.88
N TRP A 403 -19.32 -13.76 -32.81
CA TRP A 403 -18.20 -14.67 -32.53
C TRP A 403 -17.55 -14.30 -31.21
N ARG A 404 -17.30 -15.30 -30.36
CA ARG A 404 -16.51 -15.14 -29.14
C ARG A 404 -15.17 -15.77 -29.37
N VAL A 405 -14.12 -14.96 -29.38
CA VAL A 405 -12.78 -15.43 -29.74
C VAL A 405 -11.71 -14.90 -28.81
N THR A 406 -10.68 -15.71 -28.58
CA THR A 406 -9.43 -15.28 -27.95
C THR A 406 -8.41 -15.07 -29.07
N ILE A 407 -7.85 -13.87 -29.16
CA ILE A 407 -6.87 -13.52 -30.17
C ILE A 407 -5.53 -13.28 -29.45
N ASP A 408 -4.53 -14.08 -29.79
CA ASP A 408 -3.19 -13.95 -29.20
C ASP A 408 -2.56 -12.58 -29.50
N ALA A 409 -1.51 -12.23 -28.75
CA ALA A 409 -0.74 -11.03 -28.98
C ALA A 409 -0.18 -11.03 -30.41
N GLU A 410 -0.26 -9.88 -31.09
CA GLU A 410 0.26 -9.67 -32.45
C GLU A 410 -0.29 -10.66 -33.50
N SER A 411 -1.52 -11.16 -33.26
CA SER A 411 -2.18 -12.15 -34.11
C SER A 411 -3.52 -11.65 -34.67
N ALA A 412 -3.99 -12.25 -35.76
CA ALA A 412 -5.26 -11.92 -36.38
C ALA A 412 -6.25 -13.07 -36.29
N TRP A 413 -7.52 -12.73 -36.18
CA TRP A 413 -8.66 -13.59 -36.42
C TRP A 413 -9.39 -13.11 -37.69
N LYS A 414 -9.97 -14.03 -38.48
CA LYS A 414 -10.71 -13.72 -39.68
C LYS A 414 -11.94 -14.60 -39.81
N ALA A 415 -13.00 -14.04 -40.39
CA ALA A 415 -14.18 -14.78 -40.84
C ALA A 415 -14.61 -14.27 -42.23
N GLU A 416 -15.17 -15.16 -43.02
CA GLU A 416 -15.65 -14.85 -44.36
C GLU A 416 -17.02 -15.50 -44.60
N TYR A 417 -17.93 -14.78 -45.27
CA TYR A 417 -19.24 -15.30 -45.69
C TYR A 417 -19.70 -14.66 -47.03
N PRO A 418 -20.54 -15.34 -47.82
CA PRO A 418 -21.09 -14.76 -49.05
C PRO A 418 -22.02 -13.58 -48.70
N GLY A 419 -21.91 -12.47 -49.40
CA GLY A 419 -22.75 -11.33 -49.18
C GLY A 419 -22.37 -10.09 -49.96
N LYS A 420 -23.20 -9.04 -49.81
CA LYS A 420 -23.00 -7.72 -50.43
C LYS A 420 -22.34 -6.70 -49.50
N GLY A 421 -22.06 -7.11 -48.26
CA GLY A 421 -21.35 -6.30 -47.27
C GLY A 421 -22.17 -5.18 -46.63
N ARG A 422 -23.46 -5.11 -46.80
CA ARG A 422 -24.28 -4.08 -46.15
C ARG A 422 -24.41 -4.38 -44.67
N GLY A 423 -24.18 -3.37 -43.84
CA GLY A 423 -24.26 -3.46 -42.39
C GLY A 423 -22.99 -2.99 -41.70
N SER A 424 -22.81 -3.26 -40.40
CA SER A 424 -21.73 -2.75 -39.59
C SER A 424 -21.03 -3.84 -38.78
N ILE A 425 -19.83 -3.55 -38.34
CA ILE A 425 -19.06 -4.40 -37.42
C ILE A 425 -18.81 -3.65 -36.10
N ASP A 426 -18.83 -4.35 -34.99
CA ASP A 426 -18.38 -3.83 -33.68
C ASP A 426 -17.64 -4.94 -32.91
N ILE A 427 -16.77 -4.54 -31.99
CA ILE A 427 -16.08 -5.45 -31.06
C ILE A 427 -16.29 -5.02 -29.63
N ARG A 428 -16.54 -5.99 -28.75
CA ARG A 428 -16.67 -5.78 -27.30
C ARG A 428 -15.70 -6.68 -26.55
N GLY A 429 -15.38 -6.28 -25.30
CA GLY A 429 -14.35 -6.95 -24.49
C GLY A 429 -13.02 -6.21 -24.47
N VAL A 430 -12.92 -5.10 -25.21
CA VAL A 430 -11.76 -4.20 -25.23
C VAL A 430 -12.21 -2.79 -24.89
N ASP A 431 -11.34 -2.03 -24.19
CA ASP A 431 -11.60 -0.61 -23.88
C ASP A 431 -11.81 0.17 -25.19
N GLU A 432 -12.77 1.09 -25.21
CA GLU A 432 -13.09 1.95 -26.36
C GLU A 432 -11.87 2.70 -26.92
N LYS A 433 -10.94 3.11 -26.05
CA LYS A 433 -9.71 3.77 -26.47
C LYS A 433 -8.69 2.84 -27.12
N MET A 434 -8.88 1.54 -26.95
CA MET A 434 -7.99 0.50 -27.45
C MET A 434 -8.51 -0.17 -28.71
N LYS A 435 -9.70 0.17 -29.20
CA LYS A 435 -10.27 -0.39 -30.43
C LYS A 435 -10.30 0.64 -31.56
N VAL A 436 -10.16 0.16 -32.77
CA VAL A 436 -10.39 0.87 -34.03
C VAL A 436 -11.27 -0.03 -34.90
N VAL A 437 -12.39 0.49 -35.34
CA VAL A 437 -13.33 -0.24 -36.21
C VAL A 437 -13.35 0.49 -37.55
N VAL A 438 -13.09 -0.21 -38.63
CA VAL A 438 -13.03 0.32 -39.98
C VAL A 438 -13.96 -0.50 -40.88
N ASP A 439 -14.95 0.15 -41.44
CA ASP A 439 -15.80 -0.42 -42.49
C ASP A 439 -15.29 0.14 -43.84
N LEU A 440 -14.72 -0.73 -44.66
CA LEU A 440 -14.14 -0.37 -45.96
C LEU A 440 -15.19 -0.36 -47.08
N ASP A 441 -16.40 -0.82 -46.80
CA ASP A 441 -17.52 -0.86 -47.76
C ASP A 441 -18.48 0.35 -47.55
N GLY A 442 -18.30 1.14 -46.49
CA GLY A 442 -19.10 2.33 -46.20
C GLY A 442 -18.85 3.42 -47.25
N GLU A 443 -19.91 3.86 -47.97
CA GLU A 443 -19.84 5.10 -48.74
C GLU A 443 -19.51 6.27 -47.81
N TYR A 444 -18.44 7.02 -48.17
CA TYR A 444 -18.13 8.31 -47.57
C TYR A 444 -19.15 9.38 -47.89
#